data_5e288c97c70ac163c0dcef8be62089e9
#
_entry.id   5e288c97c70ac163c0dcef8be62089e9
#
_cell.length_a   1.000
_cell.length_b   1.000
_cell.length_c   1.000
_cell.angle_alpha   90.00
_cell.angle_beta   90.00
_cell.angle_gamma   90.00
#
_symmetry.space_group_name_H-M   'P 1'
#
loop_
_entity.id
_entity.type
_entity.pdbx_description
1 polymer ?
#
loop_
_entity_poly.entity_id
_entity_poly.type
_entity_poly.pdbx_seq_one_letter_code
_entity_poly.pdbx_strand_id
1 'polypeptide(L)'
;MLRYILLVIFTSLALSACQTAPVEEAVIAETALPQPAEEESFFEPVAAPAKKVARPPGNLWQRIRQGLTWQSLHNEQIGRARDAYLRQPNYLSVVAERARFYLYYIVEEVERRDLPMELALLPLVESTLNPFATSSEQAAGLWQIMPATGKQLGLQQDWWYDGRRDLRDSTRAALDYLEYLNDAFDGDWMLTLAAYNSGKGRVMRAQKKNRNRGRPTDYWSLDLPRETRKYVPRLIALSQIVAYPEAFNLDIPRVPNKPAFAVAATDGQIEMARAAELAAVEMHVLEALNPGQLRWATSPDATQELLLPVDRAPRFESGIANLTENDRVRWEHYKIQRGDNLIRIARKFDTEVGLLREVNNIRGNIIRAGDTMMIPYGSDWASSLAMTTKSERQQQTYRVRRGDSLYRIAGKFKVSINDIIAWNALNPGDYLQPGQRLTLYVGGS
;
A
#
# COMPACT_ATOMS: atom_id res chain seq x y z
N MET A 1 29.43 36.54 74.11
CA MET A 1 30.31 35.82 75.02
C MET A 1 30.80 34.56 74.38
N LEU A 2 32.11 34.37 74.40
CA LEU A 2 32.98 33.17 74.30
C LEU A 2 32.85 32.41 72.94
N ARG A 3 33.83 32.55 72.04
CA ARG A 3 35.25 32.06 72.02
C ARG A 3 35.34 30.57 72.21
N TYR A 4 35.82 29.78 71.21
CA TYR A 4 37.21 29.31 70.99
C TYR A 4 37.24 28.43 69.73
N ILE A 5 38.02 28.70 68.71
CA ILE A 5 39.42 28.29 68.38
C ILE A 5 39.55 26.91 67.75
N LEU A 6 39.98 26.99 66.47
CA LEU A 6 40.85 26.14 65.66
C LEU A 6 41.32 24.78 66.26
N LEU A 7 41.27 23.76 65.44
CA LEU A 7 42.45 22.92 65.19
C LEU A 7 42.42 22.36 63.75
N VAL A 8 43.49 22.69 63.03
CA VAL A 8 43.85 22.14 61.75
C VAL A 8 44.60 20.83 62.00
N ILE A 9 44.18 19.71 61.47
CA ILE A 9 45.04 18.53 61.30
C ILE A 9 44.98 18.12 59.84
N PHE A 10 46.11 18.28 59.16
CA PHE A 10 46.46 17.68 57.89
C PHE A 10 46.67 16.17 58.11
N THR A 11 45.91 15.34 57.48
CA THR A 11 46.32 13.97 57.20
C THR A 11 46.04 13.69 55.75
N SER A 12 47.14 13.60 55.02
CA SER A 12 47.20 13.03 53.69
C SER A 12 46.76 11.59 53.71
N LEU A 13 45.68 11.27 53.03
CA LEU A 13 45.34 9.88 52.70
C LEU A 13 45.13 9.72 51.21
N ALA A 14 45.80 8.73 50.69
CA ALA A 14 45.94 8.34 49.32
C ALA A 14 44.58 8.21 48.58
N LEU A 15 44.51 8.81 47.40
CA LEU A 15 43.49 8.48 46.39
C LEU A 15 43.69 7.04 45.93
N SER A 16 42.83 6.15 46.40
CA SER A 16 42.62 4.87 45.78
C SER A 16 41.53 5.07 44.74
N ALA A 17 41.93 5.15 43.47
CA ALA A 17 41.00 5.17 42.35
C ALA A 17 40.29 3.82 42.25
N CYS A 18 39.05 3.76 42.70
CA CYS A 18 38.14 2.66 42.29
C CYS A 18 37.81 2.92 40.85
N GLN A 19 38.44 2.20 39.92
CA GLN A 19 37.97 2.00 38.59
C GLN A 19 36.66 1.18 38.67
N THR A 20 35.55 1.86 38.52
CA THR A 20 34.30 1.21 38.17
C THR A 20 34.44 0.70 36.73
N ALA A 21 34.51 -0.62 36.58
CA ALA A 21 34.40 -1.26 35.29
C ALA A 21 33.10 -0.81 34.60
N PRO A 22 33.11 -0.49 33.31
CA PRO A 22 31.88 -0.21 32.60
C PRO A 22 31.01 -1.46 32.62
N VAL A 23 29.75 -1.30 33.03
CA VAL A 23 28.72 -2.30 32.83
C VAL A 23 28.57 -2.43 31.34
N GLU A 24 29.02 -3.51 30.79
CA GLU A 24 28.68 -3.91 29.40
C GLU A 24 27.16 -4.03 29.33
N GLU A 25 26.49 -2.99 28.83
CA GLU A 25 25.16 -3.12 28.31
C GLU A 25 25.23 -4.17 27.21
N ALA A 26 24.67 -5.34 27.48
CA ALA A 26 24.45 -6.36 26.50
C ALA A 26 23.49 -5.75 25.45
N VAL A 27 24.06 -5.13 24.44
CA VAL A 27 23.37 -4.80 23.19
C VAL A 27 22.89 -6.12 22.64
N ILE A 28 21.60 -6.40 22.85
CA ILE A 28 20.91 -7.46 22.11
C ILE A 28 21.10 -7.09 20.65
N ALA A 29 21.99 -7.79 19.98
CA ALA A 29 22.20 -7.67 18.55
C ALA A 29 20.85 -7.98 17.90
N GLU A 30 20.13 -6.93 17.57
CA GLU A 30 19.01 -6.99 16.66
C GLU A 30 19.59 -7.47 15.33
N THR A 31 19.31 -8.73 15.00
CA THR A 31 19.79 -9.35 13.76
C THR A 31 19.23 -8.52 12.62
N ALA A 32 20.04 -7.63 12.10
CA ALA A 32 19.73 -6.85 10.92
C ALA A 32 19.37 -7.83 9.79
N LEU A 33 18.28 -7.56 9.13
CA LEU A 33 17.98 -8.18 7.84
C LEU A 33 19.21 -7.96 6.93
N PRO A 34 19.61 -8.93 6.14
CA PRO A 34 20.77 -8.78 5.27
C PRO A 34 20.57 -7.53 4.41
N GLN A 35 21.55 -6.63 4.47
CA GLN A 35 21.60 -5.48 3.57
C GLN A 35 21.69 -6.00 2.14
N PRO A 36 21.04 -5.37 1.17
CA PRO A 36 21.22 -5.72 -0.23
C PRO A 36 22.70 -5.54 -0.57
N ALA A 37 23.32 -6.59 -1.08
CA ALA A 37 24.66 -6.53 -1.65
C ALA A 37 24.67 -5.46 -2.75
N GLU A 38 25.78 -4.74 -2.87
CA GLU A 38 26.03 -3.78 -3.94
C GLU A 38 25.72 -4.44 -5.29
N GLU A 39 24.82 -3.82 -6.05
CA GLU A 39 24.36 -4.31 -7.34
C GLU A 39 25.52 -4.26 -8.35
N GLU A 40 26.15 -5.38 -8.58
CA GLU A 40 26.69 -5.66 -9.91
C GLU A 40 25.50 -6.01 -10.81
N SER A 41 25.24 -5.17 -11.80
CA SER A 41 24.18 -5.35 -12.79
C SER A 41 24.45 -6.59 -13.64
N PHE A 42 23.87 -7.72 -13.24
CA PHE A 42 23.71 -8.90 -14.09
C PHE A 42 22.24 -9.11 -14.42
N PHE A 43 21.71 -8.30 -15.33
CA PHE A 43 20.52 -8.69 -16.06
C PHE A 43 20.92 -9.61 -17.20
N GLU A 44 21.19 -10.88 -16.90
CA GLU A 44 20.93 -11.93 -17.86
C GLU A 44 19.46 -12.34 -17.74
N PRO A 45 18.72 -12.48 -18.85
CA PRO A 45 17.38 -13.04 -18.80
C PRO A 45 17.53 -14.53 -18.48
N VAL A 46 17.39 -14.88 -17.19
CA VAL A 46 17.33 -16.28 -16.77
C VAL A 46 16.01 -16.84 -17.26
N ALA A 47 16.04 -17.40 -18.46
CA ALA A 47 15.04 -18.38 -18.89
C ALA A 47 15.32 -19.70 -18.16
N ALA A 48 14.88 -19.81 -16.91
CA ALA A 48 14.75 -21.11 -16.28
C ALA A 48 13.62 -21.87 -16.99
N PRO A 49 13.81 -23.14 -17.41
CA PRO A 49 12.73 -23.94 -17.96
C PRO A 49 11.74 -24.24 -16.82
N ALA A 50 10.71 -23.41 -16.69
CA ALA A 50 9.58 -23.75 -15.87
C ALA A 50 9.02 -25.08 -16.36
N LYS A 51 8.85 -26.07 -15.46
CA LYS A 51 8.08 -27.27 -15.74
C LYS A 51 6.77 -26.81 -16.38
N LYS A 52 6.56 -27.10 -17.66
CA LYS A 52 5.34 -26.81 -18.39
C LYS A 52 4.20 -27.66 -17.80
N VAL A 53 3.65 -27.24 -16.67
CA VAL A 53 2.32 -27.69 -16.25
C VAL A 53 1.38 -27.17 -17.33
N ALA A 54 0.65 -28.07 -17.99
CA ALA A 54 -0.33 -27.71 -19.01
C ALA A 54 -1.31 -26.73 -18.39
N ARG A 55 -1.20 -25.44 -18.73
CA ARG A 55 -2.06 -24.40 -18.16
C ARG A 55 -3.49 -24.64 -18.63
N PRO A 56 -4.47 -24.72 -17.72
CA PRO A 56 -5.84 -24.91 -18.12
C PRO A 56 -6.26 -23.79 -19.07
N PRO A 57 -6.85 -24.10 -20.25
CA PRO A 57 -7.16 -23.10 -21.24
C PRO A 57 -8.17 -22.10 -20.69
N GLY A 58 -7.71 -20.88 -20.56
CA GLY A 58 -8.53 -19.68 -20.55
C GLY A 58 -9.09 -19.17 -19.23
N ASN A 59 -9.06 -19.85 -18.08
CA ASN A 59 -9.60 -19.35 -16.81
C ASN A 59 -8.59 -19.48 -15.67
N LEU A 60 -8.16 -18.36 -15.10
CA LEU A 60 -7.18 -18.30 -14.02
C LEU A 60 -7.68 -18.96 -12.72
N TRP A 61 -8.98 -18.92 -12.45
CA TRP A 61 -9.54 -19.58 -11.27
C TRP A 61 -9.32 -21.11 -11.30
N GLN A 62 -9.35 -21.71 -12.49
CA GLN A 62 -9.05 -23.14 -12.62
C GLN A 62 -7.61 -23.46 -12.27
N ARG A 63 -6.65 -22.60 -12.68
CA ARG A 63 -5.25 -22.73 -12.31
C ARG A 63 -5.05 -22.60 -10.80
N ILE A 64 -5.66 -21.60 -10.17
CA ILE A 64 -5.62 -21.42 -8.71
C ILE A 64 -6.15 -22.66 -7.99
N ARG A 65 -7.32 -23.18 -8.40
CA ARG A 65 -7.93 -24.38 -7.79
C ARG A 65 -7.00 -25.57 -7.75
N GLN A 66 -6.18 -25.76 -8.78
CA GLN A 66 -5.24 -26.90 -8.86
C GLN A 66 -4.09 -26.79 -7.83
N GLY A 67 -3.75 -25.60 -7.38
CA GLY A 67 -2.70 -25.37 -6.41
C GLY A 67 -3.18 -25.21 -4.96
N LEU A 68 -4.50 -25.12 -4.70
CA LEU A 68 -5.03 -24.99 -3.35
C LEU A 68 -4.86 -26.26 -2.54
N THR A 69 -4.44 -26.14 -1.27
CA THR A 69 -4.16 -27.27 -0.38
C THR A 69 -4.87 -27.19 0.98
N TRP A 70 -5.36 -26.00 1.39
CA TRP A 70 -5.96 -25.80 2.71
C TRP A 70 -7.49 -25.95 2.75
N GLN A 71 -8.11 -26.26 1.65
CA GLN A 71 -9.58 -26.36 1.52
C GLN A 71 -10.20 -27.48 2.36
N SER A 72 -9.41 -28.47 2.82
CA SER A 72 -9.85 -29.53 3.74
C SER A 72 -9.91 -29.09 5.22
N LEU A 73 -9.35 -27.95 5.57
CA LEU A 73 -9.37 -27.45 6.94
C LEU A 73 -10.79 -27.00 7.32
N HIS A 74 -11.30 -27.51 8.42
CA HIS A 74 -12.67 -27.25 8.87
C HIS A 74 -12.72 -26.94 10.37
N ASN A 75 -13.32 -25.82 10.74
CA ASN A 75 -13.76 -25.53 12.08
C ASN A 75 -14.86 -24.48 12.06
N GLU A 76 -15.46 -24.20 13.22
CA GLU A 76 -16.56 -23.25 13.34
C GLU A 76 -16.19 -21.81 12.90
N GLN A 77 -14.94 -21.38 13.12
CA GLN A 77 -14.47 -20.04 12.73
C GLN A 77 -14.39 -19.90 11.21
N ILE A 78 -13.91 -20.93 10.51
CA ILE A 78 -13.87 -21.00 9.05
C ILE A 78 -15.29 -21.00 8.49
N GLY A 79 -16.22 -21.78 9.09
CA GLY A 79 -17.63 -21.80 8.70
C GLY A 79 -18.26 -20.41 8.79
N ARG A 80 -18.09 -19.73 9.93
CA ARG A 80 -18.59 -18.35 10.12
C ARG A 80 -18.00 -17.35 9.13
N ALA A 81 -16.72 -17.48 8.80
CA ALA A 81 -16.07 -16.63 7.81
C ALA A 81 -16.64 -16.86 6.40
N ARG A 82 -16.85 -18.12 6.03
CA ARG A 82 -17.48 -18.50 4.76
C ARG A 82 -18.89 -17.95 4.63
N ASP A 83 -19.73 -18.10 5.66
CA ASP A 83 -21.08 -17.56 5.67
C ASP A 83 -21.09 -16.02 5.54
N ALA A 84 -20.06 -15.34 6.08
CA ALA A 84 -19.91 -13.90 5.94
C ALA A 84 -19.62 -13.48 4.49
N TYR A 85 -18.84 -14.25 3.74
CA TYR A 85 -18.62 -14.01 2.31
C TYR A 85 -19.88 -14.30 1.49
N LEU A 86 -20.57 -15.41 1.78
CA LEU A 86 -21.79 -15.82 1.06
C LEU A 86 -22.94 -14.81 1.20
N ARG A 87 -22.95 -14.03 2.29
CA ARG A 87 -23.90 -12.92 2.46
C ARG A 87 -23.58 -11.67 1.65
N GLN A 88 -22.50 -11.66 0.88
CA GLN A 88 -22.08 -10.53 0.03
C GLN A 88 -22.20 -10.91 -1.45
N PRO A 89 -23.36 -10.80 -2.07
CA PRO A 89 -23.61 -11.37 -3.41
C PRO A 89 -22.71 -10.80 -4.51
N ASN A 90 -22.27 -9.55 -4.37
CA ASN A 90 -21.44 -8.86 -5.38
C ASN A 90 -19.93 -8.96 -5.11
N TYR A 91 -19.52 -9.62 -4.01
CA TYR A 91 -18.10 -9.64 -3.62
C TYR A 91 -17.22 -10.26 -4.72
N LEU A 92 -17.58 -11.45 -5.20
CA LEU A 92 -16.79 -12.16 -6.21
C LEU A 92 -16.82 -11.48 -7.58
N SER A 93 -17.90 -10.79 -7.93
CA SER A 93 -17.97 -10.00 -9.16
C SER A 93 -17.01 -8.82 -9.13
N VAL A 94 -16.98 -8.07 -8.02
CA VAL A 94 -16.02 -6.96 -7.83
C VAL A 94 -14.59 -7.46 -7.83
N VAL A 95 -14.34 -8.60 -7.15
CA VAL A 95 -13.01 -9.23 -7.16
C VAL A 95 -12.60 -9.64 -8.57
N ALA A 96 -13.47 -10.30 -9.33
CA ALA A 96 -13.15 -10.77 -10.68
C ALA A 96 -12.81 -9.62 -11.64
N GLU A 97 -13.52 -8.48 -11.54
CA GLU A 97 -13.21 -7.29 -12.33
C GLU A 97 -11.82 -6.74 -12.05
N ARG A 98 -11.42 -6.67 -10.80
CA ARG A 98 -10.08 -6.22 -10.40
C ARG A 98 -9.01 -7.26 -10.69
N ALA A 99 -9.33 -8.54 -10.49
CA ALA A 99 -8.44 -9.67 -10.69
C ALA A 99 -7.85 -9.73 -12.10
N ARG A 100 -8.60 -9.26 -13.11
CA ARG A 100 -8.12 -9.25 -14.51
C ARG A 100 -6.83 -8.44 -14.73
N PHE A 101 -6.52 -7.47 -13.84
CA PHE A 101 -5.31 -6.65 -13.93
C PHE A 101 -4.14 -7.24 -13.15
N TYR A 102 -4.40 -7.91 -12.02
CA TYR A 102 -3.36 -8.19 -11.01
C TYR A 102 -3.13 -9.67 -10.75
N LEU A 103 -4.21 -10.47 -10.76
CA LEU A 103 -4.17 -11.81 -10.17
C LEU A 103 -3.28 -12.77 -10.96
N TYR A 104 -3.21 -12.63 -12.29
CA TYR A 104 -2.31 -13.46 -13.10
C TYR A 104 -0.85 -13.31 -12.65
N TYR A 105 -0.37 -12.08 -12.50
CA TYR A 105 0.99 -11.80 -12.05
C TYR A 105 1.26 -12.35 -10.64
N ILE A 106 0.31 -12.15 -9.71
CA ILE A 106 0.43 -12.65 -8.34
C ILE A 106 0.52 -14.18 -8.32
N VAL A 107 -0.29 -14.88 -9.14
CA VAL A 107 -0.25 -16.35 -9.27
C VAL A 107 1.10 -16.80 -9.82
N GLU A 108 1.63 -16.14 -10.86
CA GLU A 108 2.96 -16.44 -11.40
C GLU A 108 4.05 -16.33 -10.32
N GLU A 109 4.01 -15.27 -9.52
CA GLU A 109 5.00 -15.04 -8.46
C GLU A 109 4.90 -16.05 -7.32
N VAL A 110 3.67 -16.45 -6.94
CA VAL A 110 3.45 -17.49 -5.93
C VAL A 110 3.95 -18.85 -6.41
N GLU A 111 3.63 -19.24 -7.66
CA GLU A 111 4.10 -20.50 -8.24
C GLU A 111 5.62 -20.52 -8.45
N ARG A 112 6.20 -19.40 -8.90
CA ARG A 112 7.66 -19.29 -9.13
C ARG A 112 8.46 -19.54 -7.86
N ARG A 113 7.88 -19.22 -6.69
CA ARG A 113 8.50 -19.38 -5.37
C ARG A 113 8.11 -20.68 -4.67
N ASP A 114 7.32 -21.53 -5.32
CA ASP A 114 6.79 -22.79 -4.74
C ASP A 114 6.03 -22.56 -3.42
N LEU A 115 5.30 -21.44 -3.33
CA LEU A 115 4.51 -21.06 -2.17
C LEU A 115 3.08 -21.60 -2.24
N PRO A 116 2.39 -21.80 -1.10
CA PRO A 116 0.98 -22.20 -1.10
C PRO A 116 0.12 -21.26 -1.94
N MET A 117 -0.67 -21.82 -2.84
CA MET A 117 -1.50 -21.04 -3.77
C MET A 117 -2.54 -20.15 -3.06
N GLU A 118 -2.90 -20.48 -1.84
CA GLU A 118 -3.75 -19.66 -0.99
C GLU A 118 -3.20 -18.25 -0.80
N LEU A 119 -1.89 -18.07 -0.86
CA LEU A 119 -1.26 -16.75 -0.73
C LEU A 119 -1.63 -15.83 -1.90
N ALA A 120 -1.93 -16.38 -3.08
CA ALA A 120 -2.45 -15.58 -4.19
C ALA A 120 -3.84 -14.98 -3.89
N LEU A 121 -4.58 -15.54 -2.94
CA LEU A 121 -5.86 -15.03 -2.49
C LEU A 121 -5.75 -14.01 -1.34
N LEU A 122 -4.56 -13.78 -0.80
CA LEU A 122 -4.35 -12.89 0.34
C LEU A 122 -4.74 -11.43 0.02
N PRO A 123 -4.41 -10.85 -1.14
CA PRO A 123 -4.86 -9.50 -1.53
C PRO A 123 -6.39 -9.36 -1.62
N LEU A 124 -7.11 -10.46 -1.82
CA LEU A 124 -8.58 -10.43 -1.78
C LEU A 124 -9.08 -10.20 -0.35
N VAL A 125 -8.41 -10.82 0.62
CA VAL A 125 -8.74 -10.66 2.06
C VAL A 125 -8.33 -9.29 2.57
N GLU A 126 -7.18 -8.76 2.13
CA GLU A 126 -6.58 -7.51 2.57
C GLU A 126 -7.31 -6.28 2.03
N SER A 127 -7.50 -6.23 0.74
CA SER A 127 -7.98 -5.02 0.05
C SER A 127 -9.13 -5.26 -0.93
N THR A 128 -9.62 -6.51 -1.06
CA THR A 128 -10.53 -6.90 -2.16
C THR A 128 -9.90 -6.58 -3.53
N LEU A 129 -8.58 -6.81 -3.67
CA LEU A 129 -7.77 -6.45 -4.84
C LEU A 129 -7.86 -4.95 -5.23
N ASN A 130 -8.01 -4.06 -4.27
CA ASN A 130 -8.01 -2.63 -4.52
C ASN A 130 -6.60 -2.04 -4.28
N PRO A 131 -5.85 -1.66 -5.33
CA PRO A 131 -4.49 -1.14 -5.19
C PRO A 131 -4.47 0.26 -4.55
N PHE A 132 -5.60 0.97 -4.59
CA PHE A 132 -5.74 2.30 -3.97
C PHE A 132 -6.18 2.25 -2.51
N ALA A 133 -6.44 1.05 -1.96
CA ALA A 133 -6.87 0.91 -0.58
C ALA A 133 -5.85 1.49 0.40
N THR A 134 -6.37 2.20 1.40
CA THR A 134 -5.59 2.70 2.55
C THR A 134 -6.39 2.46 3.82
N SER A 135 -5.80 1.77 4.79
CA SER A 135 -6.43 1.56 6.09
C SER A 135 -6.36 2.82 6.97
N SER A 136 -7.15 2.83 8.07
CA SER A 136 -7.05 3.87 9.11
C SER A 136 -5.64 3.97 9.73
N GLU A 137 -4.89 2.89 9.70
CA GLU A 137 -3.53 2.78 10.22
C GLU A 137 -2.46 3.01 9.14
N GLN A 138 -2.86 3.51 7.96
CA GLN A 138 -1.97 3.84 6.84
C GLN A 138 -1.34 2.63 6.12
N ALA A 139 -1.87 1.42 6.30
CA ALA A 139 -1.53 0.32 5.42
C ALA A 139 -2.03 0.61 4.00
N ALA A 140 -1.26 0.26 2.97
CA ALA A 140 -1.57 0.66 1.59
C ALA A 140 -1.43 -0.48 0.58
N GLY A 141 -2.20 -0.36 -0.51
CA GLY A 141 -2.11 -1.21 -1.69
C GLY A 141 -2.80 -2.56 -1.56
N LEU A 142 -2.54 -3.43 -2.53
CA LEU A 142 -3.12 -4.77 -2.64
C LEU A 142 -2.86 -5.62 -1.39
N TRP A 143 -1.65 -5.52 -0.86
CA TRP A 143 -1.11 -6.33 0.23
C TRP A 143 -1.23 -5.66 1.60
N GLN A 144 -1.79 -4.45 1.68
CA GLN A 144 -1.96 -3.67 2.91
C GLN A 144 -0.68 -3.57 3.75
N ILE A 145 0.43 -3.21 3.09
CA ILE A 145 1.74 -3.07 3.74
C ILE A 145 1.76 -1.78 4.56
N MET A 146 2.18 -1.89 5.83
CA MET A 146 2.37 -0.74 6.71
C MET A 146 3.57 0.12 6.28
N PRO A 147 3.56 1.46 6.50
CA PRO A 147 4.67 2.33 6.07
C PRO A 147 6.04 1.89 6.57
N ALA A 148 6.16 1.56 7.85
CA ALA A 148 7.40 1.11 8.45
C ALA A 148 7.87 -0.23 7.88
N THR A 149 6.95 -1.19 7.70
CA THR A 149 7.25 -2.48 7.08
C THR A 149 7.69 -2.31 5.63
N GLY A 150 6.99 -1.47 4.86
CA GLY A 150 7.39 -1.17 3.48
C GLY A 150 8.80 -0.61 3.39
N LYS A 151 9.16 0.32 4.29
CA LYS A 151 10.52 0.85 4.35
C LYS A 151 11.56 -0.22 4.68
N GLN A 152 11.27 -1.12 5.63
CA GLN A 152 12.17 -2.25 5.97
C GLN A 152 12.34 -3.23 4.81
N LEU A 153 11.30 -3.39 3.97
CA LEU A 153 11.32 -4.25 2.80
C LEU A 153 11.84 -3.55 1.52
N GLY A 154 12.44 -2.35 1.68
CA GLY A 154 13.05 -1.60 0.57
C GLY A 154 12.05 -0.97 -0.41
N LEU A 155 10.77 -0.82 0.00
CA LEU A 155 9.79 -0.14 -0.83
C LEU A 155 9.97 1.37 -0.77
N GLN A 156 10.16 1.99 -1.93
CA GLN A 156 10.23 3.44 -2.06
C GLN A 156 8.90 4.08 -1.63
N GLN A 157 8.98 5.12 -0.81
CA GLN A 157 7.83 5.87 -0.33
C GLN A 157 8.25 7.34 -0.26
N ASP A 158 7.89 8.09 -1.26
CA ASP A 158 8.18 9.51 -1.37
C ASP A 158 6.95 10.30 -1.86
N TRP A 159 7.16 11.53 -2.24
CA TRP A 159 6.10 12.39 -2.73
C TRP A 159 5.55 11.93 -4.10
N TRP A 160 6.40 11.37 -4.95
CA TRP A 160 6.05 10.95 -6.30
C TRP A 160 5.48 9.54 -6.36
N TYR A 161 6.00 8.65 -5.49
CA TYR A 161 5.80 7.22 -5.62
C TYR A 161 5.60 6.51 -4.28
N ASP A 162 4.67 5.58 -4.26
CA ASP A 162 4.46 4.67 -3.12
C ASP A 162 4.53 3.21 -3.61
N GLY A 163 5.68 2.59 -3.46
CA GLY A 163 5.93 1.21 -3.85
C GLY A 163 5.06 0.17 -3.15
N ARG A 164 4.40 0.54 -2.06
CA ARG A 164 3.42 -0.34 -1.39
C ARG A 164 2.14 -0.54 -2.21
N ARG A 165 1.89 0.37 -3.16
CA ARG A 165 0.76 0.31 -4.10
C ARG A 165 1.13 -0.31 -5.41
N ASP A 166 2.41 -0.24 -5.78
CA ASP A 166 2.91 -0.87 -7.01
C ASP A 166 2.67 -2.37 -6.98
N LEU A 167 2.22 -2.92 -8.11
CA LEU A 167 1.89 -4.33 -8.21
C LEU A 167 3.12 -5.24 -8.03
N ARG A 168 4.21 -4.91 -8.70
CA ARG A 168 5.41 -5.77 -8.74
C ARG A 168 6.19 -5.65 -7.44
N ASP A 169 6.47 -4.44 -7.02
CA ASP A 169 7.23 -4.14 -5.82
C ASP A 169 6.54 -4.65 -4.56
N SER A 170 5.24 -4.35 -4.43
CA SER A 170 4.48 -4.79 -3.25
C SER A 170 4.28 -6.30 -3.20
N THR A 171 4.11 -6.97 -4.37
CA THR A 171 3.99 -8.43 -4.43
C THR A 171 5.32 -9.08 -4.04
N ARG A 172 6.45 -8.62 -4.60
CA ARG A 172 7.78 -9.09 -4.20
C ARG A 172 7.97 -8.94 -2.69
N ALA A 173 7.78 -7.74 -2.17
CA ALA A 173 8.00 -7.44 -0.75
C ALA A 173 7.07 -8.23 0.18
N ALA A 174 5.81 -8.41 -0.19
CA ALA A 174 4.86 -9.18 0.61
C ALA A 174 5.22 -10.67 0.66
N LEU A 175 5.62 -11.26 -0.48
CA LEU A 175 6.04 -12.65 -0.54
C LEU A 175 7.37 -12.86 0.19
N ASP A 176 8.38 -11.98 0.01
CA ASP A 176 9.63 -12.00 0.77
C ASP A 176 9.36 -11.96 2.29
N TYR A 177 8.43 -11.12 2.71
CA TYR A 177 8.06 -11.01 4.12
C TYR A 177 7.32 -12.25 4.64
N LEU A 178 6.46 -12.86 3.83
CA LEU A 178 5.77 -14.10 4.17
C LEU A 178 6.75 -15.27 4.30
N GLU A 179 7.73 -15.39 3.40
CA GLU A 179 8.81 -16.39 3.49
C GLU A 179 9.63 -16.19 4.77
N TYR A 180 10.07 -14.95 5.05
CA TYR A 180 10.77 -14.62 6.28
C TYR A 180 9.97 -14.97 7.57
N LEU A 181 8.67 -14.72 7.56
CA LEU A 181 7.81 -15.08 8.68
C LEU A 181 7.62 -16.59 8.78
N ASN A 182 7.50 -17.28 7.65
CA ASN A 182 7.34 -18.73 7.62
C ASN A 182 8.55 -19.45 8.21
N ASP A 183 9.75 -19.01 7.85
CA ASP A 183 10.99 -19.50 8.46
C ASP A 183 11.02 -19.25 9.97
N ALA A 184 10.56 -18.08 10.44
CA ALA A 184 10.53 -17.74 11.87
C ALA A 184 9.49 -18.55 12.68
N PHE A 185 8.57 -19.24 12.02
CA PHE A 185 7.57 -20.11 12.62
C PHE A 185 7.69 -21.58 12.16
N ASP A 186 8.90 -22.00 11.78
CA ASP A 186 9.24 -23.39 11.44
C ASP A 186 8.32 -24.01 10.38
N GLY A 187 7.88 -23.21 9.40
CA GLY A 187 7.00 -23.64 8.31
C GLY A 187 5.51 -23.60 8.62
N ASP A 188 5.09 -23.15 9.82
CA ASP A 188 3.66 -23.04 10.17
C ASP A 188 2.99 -21.83 9.49
N TRP A 189 2.28 -22.08 8.39
CA TRP A 189 1.58 -21.05 7.64
C TRP A 189 0.46 -20.36 8.41
N MET A 190 -0.18 -21.03 9.37
CA MET A 190 -1.26 -20.40 10.14
C MET A 190 -0.69 -19.36 11.12
N LEU A 191 0.45 -19.65 11.73
CA LEU A 191 1.21 -18.71 12.57
C LEU A 191 1.84 -17.60 11.71
N THR A 192 2.36 -17.93 10.53
CA THR A 192 2.88 -16.98 9.55
C THR A 192 1.85 -15.93 9.18
N LEU A 193 0.66 -16.35 8.78
CA LEU A 193 -0.45 -15.46 8.43
C LEU A 193 -0.93 -14.61 9.62
N ALA A 194 -0.96 -15.19 10.82
CA ALA A 194 -1.26 -14.44 12.04
C ALA A 194 -0.20 -13.36 12.33
N ALA A 195 1.07 -13.67 12.04
CA ALA A 195 2.18 -12.74 12.20
C ALA A 195 2.21 -11.66 11.12
N TYR A 196 1.85 -11.99 9.88
CA TYR A 196 1.67 -11.01 8.82
C TYR A 196 0.63 -9.95 9.21
N ASN A 197 -0.52 -10.39 9.72
CA ASN A 197 -1.61 -9.51 10.15
C ASN A 197 -1.30 -8.70 11.43
N SER A 198 -0.64 -9.30 12.43
CA SER A 198 -0.53 -8.66 13.76
C SER A 198 0.89 -8.41 14.24
N GLY A 199 1.89 -8.77 13.42
CA GLY A 199 3.31 -8.66 13.74
C GLY A 199 3.90 -9.88 14.45
N LYS A 200 5.10 -10.32 13.99
CA LYS A 200 5.85 -11.48 14.49
C LYS A 200 5.96 -11.52 16.01
N GLY A 201 6.38 -10.40 16.60
CA GLY A 201 6.62 -10.34 18.04
C GLY A 201 5.36 -10.57 18.89
N ARG A 202 4.18 -10.24 18.40
CA ARG A 202 2.92 -10.50 19.11
C ARG A 202 2.61 -11.99 19.14
N VAL A 203 2.73 -12.68 18.01
CA VAL A 203 2.48 -14.11 17.90
C VAL A 203 3.48 -14.90 18.76
N MET A 204 4.77 -14.56 18.67
CA MET A 204 5.80 -15.20 19.52
C MET A 204 5.56 -15.02 21.03
N ARG A 205 5.10 -13.83 21.44
CA ARG A 205 4.72 -13.60 22.85
C ARG A 205 3.51 -14.44 23.26
N ALA A 206 2.52 -14.60 22.39
CA ALA A 206 1.36 -15.46 22.65
C ALA A 206 1.78 -16.93 22.77
N GLN A 207 2.64 -17.42 21.88
CA GLN A 207 3.22 -18.77 21.97
C GLN A 207 4.00 -18.98 23.29
N LYS A 208 4.88 -18.03 23.64
CA LYS A 208 5.63 -18.09 24.91
C LYS A 208 4.70 -18.15 26.13
N LYS A 209 3.62 -17.34 26.15
CA LYS A 209 2.60 -17.35 27.21
C LYS A 209 1.93 -18.71 27.33
N ASN A 210 1.57 -19.34 26.22
CA ASN A 210 0.96 -20.66 26.20
C ASN A 210 1.96 -21.75 26.63
N ARG A 211 3.18 -21.74 26.10
CA ARG A 211 4.25 -22.69 26.48
C ARG A 211 4.51 -22.69 27.97
N ASN A 212 4.60 -21.51 28.59
CA ASN A 212 4.79 -21.35 30.01
C ASN A 212 3.61 -21.87 30.86
N ARG A 213 2.45 -22.14 30.24
CA ARG A 213 1.24 -22.68 30.88
C ARG A 213 0.95 -24.11 30.50
N GLY A 214 1.86 -24.79 29.79
CA GLY A 214 1.66 -26.15 29.28
C GLY A 214 0.51 -26.26 28.28
N ARG A 215 0.20 -25.17 27.52
CA ARG A 215 -0.88 -25.14 26.53
C ARG A 215 -0.31 -25.27 25.12
N PRO A 216 -1.10 -25.74 24.14
CA PRO A 216 -0.69 -25.78 22.74
C PRO A 216 -0.30 -24.39 22.22
N THR A 217 0.64 -24.36 21.28
CA THR A 217 1.21 -23.14 20.70
C THR A 217 0.86 -22.93 19.23
N ASP A 218 -0.03 -23.77 18.70
CA ASP A 218 -0.61 -23.60 17.36
C ASP A 218 -1.52 -22.37 17.28
N TYR A 219 -1.76 -21.88 16.08
CA TYR A 219 -2.57 -20.69 15.85
C TYR A 219 -3.95 -20.72 16.54
N TRP A 220 -4.65 -21.87 16.51
CA TRP A 220 -6.01 -22.01 17.00
C TRP A 220 -6.10 -21.89 18.54
N SER A 221 -5.00 -22.20 19.22
CA SER A 221 -4.88 -22.20 20.67
C SER A 221 -4.37 -20.88 21.24
N LEU A 222 -3.91 -19.93 20.38
CA LEU A 222 -3.34 -18.66 20.83
C LEU A 222 -4.41 -17.62 21.15
N ASP A 223 -4.16 -16.85 22.21
CA ASP A 223 -4.92 -15.65 22.57
C ASP A 223 -4.42 -14.45 21.76
N LEU A 224 -4.94 -14.30 20.55
CA LEU A 224 -4.61 -13.23 19.60
C LEU A 224 -5.72 -12.19 19.51
N PRO A 225 -5.46 -10.98 18.98
CA PRO A 225 -6.49 -9.98 18.72
C PRO A 225 -7.67 -10.53 17.92
N ARG A 226 -8.86 -10.00 18.16
CA ARG A 226 -10.09 -10.45 17.48
C ARG A 226 -9.98 -10.45 15.96
N GLU A 227 -9.30 -9.45 15.41
CA GLU A 227 -9.06 -9.33 13.97
C GLU A 227 -8.17 -10.48 13.49
N THR A 228 -7.02 -10.69 14.13
CA THR A 228 -6.07 -11.75 13.78
C THR A 228 -6.71 -13.13 13.87
N ARG A 229 -7.54 -13.39 14.89
CA ARG A 229 -8.29 -14.64 15.03
C ARG A 229 -9.31 -14.89 13.92
N LYS A 230 -9.70 -13.85 13.17
CA LYS A 230 -10.60 -13.96 12.01
C LYS A 230 -9.85 -14.01 10.68
N TYR A 231 -8.60 -13.59 10.68
CA TYR A 231 -7.82 -13.39 9.46
C TYR A 231 -7.56 -14.71 8.72
N VAL A 232 -6.93 -15.67 9.39
CA VAL A 232 -6.66 -17.01 8.83
C VAL A 232 -7.95 -17.73 8.42
N PRO A 233 -9.00 -17.79 9.27
CA PRO A 233 -10.30 -18.37 8.86
C PRO A 233 -10.89 -17.72 7.60
N ARG A 234 -10.72 -16.41 7.40
CA ARG A 234 -11.20 -15.71 6.19
C ARG A 234 -10.49 -16.19 4.93
N LEU A 235 -9.16 -16.34 4.98
CA LEU A 235 -8.39 -16.83 3.83
C LEU A 235 -8.78 -18.28 3.49
N ILE A 236 -8.86 -19.16 4.48
CA ILE A 236 -9.27 -20.57 4.27
C ILE A 236 -10.70 -20.65 3.73
N ALA A 237 -11.62 -19.88 4.29
CA ALA A 237 -13.02 -19.83 3.79
C ALA A 237 -13.08 -19.37 2.33
N LEU A 238 -12.27 -18.35 1.97
CA LEU A 238 -12.19 -17.87 0.60
C LEU A 238 -11.60 -18.93 -0.35
N SER A 239 -10.55 -19.65 0.09
CA SER A 239 -9.99 -20.75 -0.70
C SER A 239 -11.01 -21.87 -0.94
N GLN A 240 -11.86 -22.21 0.06
CA GLN A 240 -12.96 -23.16 -0.10
C GLN A 240 -14.00 -22.70 -1.12
N ILE A 241 -14.37 -21.41 -1.07
CA ILE A 241 -15.33 -20.83 -2.02
C ILE A 241 -14.76 -20.85 -3.44
N VAL A 242 -13.50 -20.50 -3.62
CA VAL A 242 -12.83 -20.56 -4.92
C VAL A 242 -12.64 -21.97 -5.41
N ALA A 243 -12.36 -22.93 -4.51
CA ALA A 243 -12.18 -24.34 -4.85
C ALA A 243 -13.50 -24.99 -5.36
N TYR A 244 -14.60 -24.71 -4.68
CA TYR A 244 -15.89 -25.40 -4.90
C TYR A 244 -17.07 -24.42 -5.01
N PRO A 245 -17.05 -23.43 -5.94
CA PRO A 245 -18.08 -22.40 -6.01
C PRO A 245 -19.48 -22.97 -6.23
N GLU A 246 -19.59 -24.06 -6.99
CA GLU A 246 -20.87 -24.73 -7.28
C GLU A 246 -21.52 -25.30 -6.00
N ALA A 247 -20.72 -25.75 -5.01
CA ALA A 247 -21.21 -26.23 -3.72
C ALA A 247 -21.89 -25.11 -2.90
N PHE A 248 -21.65 -23.85 -3.27
CA PHE A 248 -22.21 -22.65 -2.64
C PHE A 248 -23.19 -21.90 -3.55
N ASN A 249 -23.60 -22.50 -4.67
CA ASN A 249 -24.45 -21.88 -5.70
C ASN A 249 -23.88 -20.55 -6.21
N LEU A 250 -22.54 -20.48 -6.39
CA LEU A 250 -21.85 -19.30 -6.88
C LEU A 250 -21.31 -19.53 -8.29
N ASP A 251 -21.48 -18.52 -9.14
CA ASP A 251 -20.76 -18.39 -10.41
C ASP A 251 -19.69 -17.30 -10.25
N ILE A 252 -18.41 -17.69 -10.34
CA ILE A 252 -17.31 -16.76 -10.27
C ILE A 252 -17.00 -16.28 -11.70
N PRO A 253 -17.12 -14.96 -11.99
CA PRO A 253 -16.84 -14.44 -13.31
C PRO A 253 -15.42 -14.80 -13.76
N ARG A 254 -15.29 -15.16 -15.03
CA ARG A 254 -14.03 -15.64 -15.61
C ARG A 254 -12.95 -14.56 -15.56
N VAL A 255 -11.75 -14.96 -15.13
CA VAL A 255 -10.53 -14.14 -15.21
C VAL A 255 -9.59 -14.80 -16.24
N PRO A 256 -9.08 -14.07 -17.25
CA PRO A 256 -8.17 -14.62 -18.24
C PRO A 256 -6.87 -15.16 -17.62
N ASN A 257 -6.47 -16.36 -18.02
CA ASN A 257 -5.19 -16.96 -17.61
C ASN A 257 -4.07 -16.56 -18.60
N LYS A 258 -3.77 -15.27 -18.66
CA LYS A 258 -2.71 -14.70 -19.50
C LYS A 258 -2.22 -13.38 -18.88
N PRO A 259 -1.00 -12.92 -19.22
CA PRO A 259 -0.50 -11.63 -18.79
C PRO A 259 -1.49 -10.50 -19.13
N ALA A 260 -1.75 -9.63 -18.16
CA ALA A 260 -2.61 -8.46 -18.34
C ALA A 260 -1.83 -7.24 -18.81
N PHE A 261 -0.55 -7.17 -18.47
CA PHE A 261 0.33 -6.05 -18.75
C PHE A 261 1.71 -6.49 -19.23
N ALA A 262 2.40 -5.57 -19.86
CA ALA A 262 3.83 -5.59 -20.12
C ALA A 262 4.48 -4.40 -19.42
N VAL A 263 5.79 -4.52 -19.14
CA VAL A 263 6.61 -3.43 -18.58
C VAL A 263 7.19 -2.64 -19.75
N ALA A 264 7.03 -1.33 -19.73
CA ALA A 264 7.56 -0.43 -20.74
C ALA A 264 8.46 0.63 -20.08
N ALA A 265 9.69 0.77 -20.59
CA ALA A 265 10.60 1.80 -20.13
C ALA A 265 10.09 3.19 -20.52
N THR A 266 10.27 4.17 -19.61
CA THR A 266 9.91 5.57 -19.89
C THR A 266 11.13 6.42 -20.26
N ASP A 267 12.35 5.91 -20.07
CA ASP A 267 13.61 6.60 -20.37
C ASP A 267 13.67 8.04 -19.83
N GLY A 268 13.11 8.24 -18.65
CA GLY A 268 13.00 9.52 -17.98
C GLY A 268 11.60 9.82 -17.47
N GLN A 269 11.44 10.98 -16.85
CA GLN A 269 10.15 11.43 -16.35
C GLN A 269 9.16 11.66 -17.50
N ILE A 270 7.91 11.24 -17.33
CA ILE A 270 6.83 11.46 -18.31
C ILE A 270 5.51 11.79 -17.61
N GLU A 271 4.72 12.69 -18.19
CA GLU A 271 3.33 12.93 -17.76
C GLU A 271 2.48 11.67 -17.99
N MET A 272 1.67 11.30 -17.01
CA MET A 272 0.78 10.14 -17.11
C MET A 272 -0.25 10.30 -18.23
N ALA A 273 -0.74 11.55 -18.45
CA ALA A 273 -1.62 11.85 -19.57
C ALA A 273 -0.94 11.64 -20.92
N ARG A 274 0.34 12.02 -21.02
CA ARG A 274 1.13 11.81 -22.24
C ARG A 274 1.41 10.32 -22.46
N ALA A 275 1.71 9.59 -21.40
CA ALA A 275 1.89 8.15 -21.46
C ALA A 275 0.61 7.43 -21.93
N ALA A 276 -0.55 7.83 -21.40
CA ALA A 276 -1.85 7.30 -21.81
C ALA A 276 -2.15 7.57 -23.30
N GLU A 277 -1.85 8.78 -23.76
CA GLU A 277 -2.00 9.17 -25.18
C GLU A 277 -1.10 8.33 -26.10
N LEU A 278 0.18 8.20 -25.77
CA LEU A 278 1.14 7.41 -26.55
C LEU A 278 0.73 5.93 -26.64
N ALA A 279 0.29 5.38 -25.52
CA ALA A 279 -0.19 3.99 -25.46
C ALA A 279 -1.59 3.82 -26.07
N ALA A 280 -2.32 4.89 -26.32
CA ALA A 280 -3.75 4.90 -26.66
C ALA A 280 -4.59 4.07 -25.68
N VAL A 281 -4.41 4.34 -24.39
CA VAL A 281 -5.17 3.75 -23.27
C VAL A 281 -5.94 4.82 -22.52
N GLU A 282 -7.08 4.44 -21.97
CA GLU A 282 -7.82 5.31 -21.07
C GLU A 282 -7.00 5.55 -19.78
N MET A 283 -7.02 6.78 -19.26
CA MET A 283 -6.27 7.18 -18.08
C MET A 283 -6.52 6.24 -16.88
N HIS A 284 -7.79 5.89 -16.62
CA HIS A 284 -8.15 5.00 -15.51
C HIS A 284 -7.52 3.60 -15.60
N VAL A 285 -7.25 3.11 -16.82
CA VAL A 285 -6.57 1.82 -17.05
C VAL A 285 -5.07 1.96 -16.73
N LEU A 286 -4.44 3.06 -17.16
CA LEU A 286 -3.04 3.35 -16.86
C LEU A 286 -2.84 3.52 -15.35
N GLU A 287 -3.72 4.26 -14.68
CA GLU A 287 -3.70 4.45 -13.22
C GLU A 287 -3.90 3.13 -12.47
N ALA A 288 -4.86 2.31 -12.90
CA ALA A 288 -5.10 1.01 -12.26
C ALA A 288 -3.87 0.09 -12.35
N LEU A 289 -3.12 0.13 -13.43
CA LEU A 289 -1.88 -0.63 -13.58
C LEU A 289 -0.69 -0.01 -12.83
N ASN A 290 -0.69 1.33 -12.60
CA ASN A 290 0.41 2.07 -11.99
C ASN A 290 -0.02 2.83 -10.72
N PRO A 291 -0.68 2.20 -9.76
CA PRO A 291 -1.24 2.88 -8.58
C PRO A 291 -0.16 3.39 -7.62
N GLY A 292 1.10 3.00 -7.81
CA GLY A 292 2.27 3.52 -7.12
C GLY A 292 2.60 4.96 -7.51
N GLN A 293 2.25 5.38 -8.73
CA GLN A 293 2.44 6.76 -9.19
C GLN A 293 1.43 7.68 -8.50
N LEU A 294 1.91 8.60 -7.68
CA LEU A 294 1.06 9.48 -6.85
C LEU A 294 0.79 10.83 -7.49
N ARG A 295 1.41 11.13 -8.63
CA ARG A 295 1.38 12.44 -9.27
C ARG A 295 1.05 12.34 -10.75
N TRP A 296 0.88 13.50 -11.38
CA TRP A 296 0.55 13.64 -12.80
C TRP A 296 1.67 13.17 -13.73
N ALA A 297 2.90 13.03 -13.20
CA ALA A 297 4.06 12.52 -13.92
C ALA A 297 4.75 11.44 -13.09
N THR A 298 5.52 10.59 -13.73
CA THR A 298 6.38 9.60 -13.07
C THR A 298 7.45 10.30 -12.23
N SER A 299 8.02 9.58 -11.25
CA SER A 299 9.13 10.14 -10.48
C SER A 299 10.34 10.44 -11.37
N PRO A 300 11.06 11.56 -11.16
CA PRO A 300 12.31 11.81 -11.87
C PRO A 300 13.44 10.84 -11.48
N ASP A 301 13.36 10.29 -10.24
CA ASP A 301 14.43 9.50 -9.61
C ASP A 301 14.08 8.01 -9.39
N ALA A 302 12.81 7.63 -9.63
CA ALA A 302 12.35 6.25 -9.45
C ALA A 302 12.49 5.40 -10.72
N THR A 303 12.09 4.12 -10.61
CA THR A 303 12.00 3.20 -11.75
C THR A 303 11.30 3.88 -12.92
N GLN A 304 12.02 4.02 -14.01
CA GLN A 304 11.52 4.66 -15.22
C GLN A 304 10.76 3.65 -16.06
N GLU A 305 9.75 3.03 -15.44
CA GLU A 305 8.92 2.00 -16.03
C GLU A 305 7.44 2.27 -15.76
N LEU A 306 6.60 1.90 -16.71
CA LEU A 306 5.16 1.86 -16.57
C LEU A 306 4.62 0.49 -16.96
N LEU A 307 3.59 0.04 -16.25
CA LEU A 307 2.82 -1.12 -16.64
C LEU A 307 1.74 -0.70 -17.62
N LEU A 308 1.73 -1.31 -18.78
CA LEU A 308 0.78 -1.03 -19.86
C LEU A 308 0.06 -2.32 -20.27
N PRO A 309 -1.18 -2.28 -20.76
CA PRO A 309 -1.80 -3.45 -21.38
C PRO A 309 -0.86 -4.05 -22.44
N VAL A 310 -0.75 -5.38 -22.45
CA VAL A 310 0.22 -6.11 -23.31
C VAL A 310 0.15 -5.67 -24.78
N ASP A 311 -1.08 -5.45 -25.28
CA ASP A 311 -1.31 -5.03 -26.69
C ASP A 311 -1.01 -3.56 -26.94
N ARG A 312 -0.70 -2.77 -25.91
CA ARG A 312 -0.45 -1.32 -25.98
C ARG A 312 1.02 -0.95 -25.77
N ALA A 313 1.78 -1.78 -25.09
CA ALA A 313 3.19 -1.51 -24.82
C ALA A 313 4.02 -1.24 -26.10
N PRO A 314 3.90 -1.99 -27.21
CA PRO A 314 4.69 -1.73 -28.41
C PRO A 314 4.37 -0.34 -29.05
N ARG A 315 3.13 0.10 -28.94
CA ARG A 315 2.74 1.42 -29.43
C ARG A 315 3.37 2.53 -28.60
N PHE A 316 3.36 2.37 -27.28
CA PHE A 316 4.00 3.30 -26.35
C PHE A 316 5.50 3.40 -26.61
N GLU A 317 6.20 2.26 -26.72
CA GLU A 317 7.64 2.19 -26.99
C GLU A 317 8.00 2.91 -28.30
N SER A 318 7.20 2.71 -29.35
CA SER A 318 7.38 3.43 -30.62
C SER A 318 7.14 4.93 -30.48
N GLY A 319 6.18 5.32 -29.64
CA GLY A 319 5.82 6.72 -29.42
C GLY A 319 6.86 7.47 -28.58
N ILE A 320 7.35 6.84 -27.51
CA ILE A 320 8.30 7.47 -26.58
C ILE A 320 9.68 7.69 -27.21
N ALA A 321 10.09 6.79 -28.11
CA ALA A 321 11.36 6.90 -28.83
C ALA A 321 11.47 8.17 -29.68
N ASN A 322 10.32 8.78 -30.05
CA ASN A 322 10.25 9.99 -30.87
C ASN A 322 10.06 11.26 -30.03
N LEU A 323 9.97 11.17 -28.70
CA LEU A 323 9.77 12.33 -27.84
C LEU A 323 11.07 13.01 -27.48
N THR A 324 11.09 14.33 -27.58
CA THR A 324 12.14 15.12 -26.94
C THR A 324 11.88 15.22 -25.43
N GLU A 325 12.90 15.56 -24.66
CA GLU A 325 12.79 15.72 -23.21
C GLU A 325 11.70 16.76 -22.83
N ASN A 326 11.60 17.85 -23.58
CA ASN A 326 10.60 18.90 -23.39
C ASN A 326 9.16 18.46 -23.72
N ASP A 327 8.98 17.41 -24.51
CA ASP A 327 7.67 16.87 -24.84
C ASP A 327 7.16 15.83 -23.83
N ARG A 328 8.02 15.40 -22.92
CA ARG A 328 7.70 14.38 -21.91
C ARG A 328 6.95 14.94 -20.72
N VAL A 329 7.38 16.12 -20.21
CA VAL A 329 6.74 16.84 -19.10
C VAL A 329 6.63 18.32 -19.50
N ARG A 330 5.40 18.81 -19.51
CA ARG A 330 5.13 20.21 -19.83
C ARG A 330 5.10 21.06 -18.58
N TRP A 331 5.90 22.14 -18.59
CA TRP A 331 5.97 23.10 -17.52
C TRP A 331 5.51 24.47 -18.01
N GLU A 332 4.65 25.13 -17.24
CA GLU A 332 4.34 26.53 -17.43
C GLU A 332 5.28 27.38 -16.57
N HIS A 333 5.97 28.34 -17.19
CA HIS A 333 6.82 29.30 -16.47
C HIS A 333 5.97 30.52 -16.11
N TYR A 334 5.53 30.56 -14.84
CA TYR A 334 4.72 31.66 -14.33
C TYR A 334 5.60 32.72 -13.66
N LYS A 335 5.52 33.99 -14.15
CA LYS A 335 6.16 35.13 -13.50
C LYS A 335 5.30 35.58 -12.34
N ILE A 336 5.83 35.44 -11.10
CA ILE A 336 5.15 35.80 -9.86
C ILE A 336 4.79 37.28 -9.88
N GLN A 337 3.51 37.61 -9.67
CA GLN A 337 2.99 38.95 -9.63
C GLN A 337 3.04 39.54 -8.21
N ARG A 338 3.01 40.87 -8.10
CA ARG A 338 2.88 41.54 -6.81
C ARG A 338 1.56 41.21 -6.14
N GLY A 339 1.60 40.67 -4.93
CA GLY A 339 0.43 40.21 -4.18
C GLY A 339 0.10 38.74 -4.35
N ASP A 340 0.88 37.98 -5.13
CA ASP A 340 0.77 36.54 -5.21
C ASP A 340 1.29 35.88 -3.93
N ASN A 341 0.70 34.73 -3.63
CA ASN A 341 1.21 33.77 -2.67
C ASN A 341 0.98 32.36 -3.22
N LEU A 342 1.65 31.37 -2.62
CA LEU A 342 1.60 29.98 -3.08
C LEU A 342 0.17 29.43 -3.17
N ILE A 343 -0.73 29.82 -2.23
CA ILE A 343 -2.12 29.37 -2.23
C ILE A 343 -2.89 29.94 -3.42
N ARG A 344 -2.66 31.23 -3.73
CA ARG A 344 -3.31 31.92 -4.85
C ARG A 344 -2.85 31.38 -6.19
N ILE A 345 -1.54 31.12 -6.31
CA ILE A 345 -0.95 30.51 -7.52
C ILE A 345 -1.45 29.09 -7.67
N ALA A 346 -1.45 28.28 -6.61
CA ALA A 346 -1.96 26.91 -6.62
C ALA A 346 -3.43 26.87 -7.10
N ARG A 347 -4.29 27.76 -6.59
CA ARG A 347 -5.69 27.88 -7.05
C ARG A 347 -5.84 28.32 -8.49
N LYS A 348 -4.98 29.27 -8.95
CA LYS A 348 -5.00 29.80 -10.30
C LYS A 348 -4.70 28.75 -11.36
N PHE A 349 -3.80 27.83 -11.02
CA PHE A 349 -3.33 26.77 -11.92
C PHE A 349 -3.87 25.38 -11.55
N ASP A 350 -4.88 25.32 -10.67
CA ASP A 350 -5.50 24.10 -10.19
C ASP A 350 -4.47 23.03 -9.73
N THR A 351 -3.52 23.48 -8.89
CA THR A 351 -2.42 22.67 -8.35
C THR A 351 -2.33 22.78 -6.83
N GLU A 352 -1.43 22.03 -6.21
CA GLU A 352 -1.21 22.05 -4.77
C GLU A 352 -0.01 22.90 -4.35
N VAL A 353 -0.11 23.60 -3.20
CA VAL A 353 0.99 24.37 -2.62
C VAL A 353 2.23 23.52 -2.34
N GLY A 354 2.00 22.25 -1.93
CA GLY A 354 3.07 21.27 -1.69
C GLY A 354 3.90 21.04 -2.94
N LEU A 355 3.22 20.81 -4.06
CA LEU A 355 3.83 20.61 -5.36
C LEU A 355 4.63 21.83 -5.84
N LEU A 356 4.02 23.04 -5.75
CA LEU A 356 4.70 24.26 -6.15
C LEU A 356 6.01 24.49 -5.37
N ARG A 357 6.01 24.13 -4.08
CA ARG A 357 7.23 24.21 -3.27
C ARG A 357 8.31 23.26 -3.73
N GLU A 358 7.92 22.02 -3.97
CA GLU A 358 8.85 20.93 -4.28
C GLU A 358 9.53 21.14 -5.62
N VAL A 359 8.75 21.33 -6.69
CA VAL A 359 9.30 21.53 -8.05
C VAL A 359 10.11 22.83 -8.18
N ASN A 360 9.88 23.81 -7.31
CA ASN A 360 10.62 25.06 -7.29
C ASN A 360 11.65 25.17 -6.16
N ASN A 361 11.91 24.09 -5.42
CA ASN A 361 12.82 24.06 -4.26
C ASN A 361 12.54 25.17 -3.21
N ILE A 362 11.24 25.51 -3.01
CA ILE A 362 10.85 26.58 -2.09
C ILE A 362 10.79 26.04 -0.66
N ARG A 363 11.70 26.50 0.19
CA ARG A 363 11.67 26.24 1.63
C ARG A 363 10.78 27.26 2.33
N GLY A 364 9.67 26.82 2.92
CA GLY A 364 8.70 27.70 3.59
C GLY A 364 7.64 28.26 2.64
N ASN A 365 7.18 29.51 2.87
CA ASN A 365 6.06 30.12 2.14
C ASN A 365 6.43 31.40 1.38
N ILE A 366 7.72 31.80 1.39
CA ILE A 366 8.17 33.08 0.86
C ILE A 366 8.44 32.90 -0.64
N ILE A 367 7.78 33.71 -1.44
CA ILE A 367 8.03 33.89 -2.87
C ILE A 367 8.21 35.38 -3.18
N ARG A 368 8.93 35.72 -4.22
CA ARG A 368 9.22 37.11 -4.58
C ARG A 368 8.56 37.48 -5.90
N ALA A 369 7.87 38.60 -5.94
CA ALA A 369 7.34 39.14 -7.19
C ALA A 369 8.50 39.43 -8.17
N GLY A 370 8.29 38.97 -9.42
CA GLY A 370 9.29 39.06 -10.48
C GLY A 370 10.09 37.77 -10.71
N ASP A 371 10.15 36.85 -9.72
CA ASP A 371 10.76 35.54 -9.91
C ASP A 371 9.88 34.69 -10.84
N THR A 372 10.49 33.71 -11.49
CA THR A 372 9.77 32.73 -12.32
C THR A 372 9.58 31.45 -11.52
N MET A 373 8.35 30.95 -11.56
CA MET A 373 7.95 29.68 -10.92
C MET A 373 7.57 28.67 -11.99
N MET A 374 8.11 27.47 -11.90
CA MET A 374 7.65 26.34 -12.70
C MET A 374 6.33 25.82 -12.14
N ILE A 375 5.35 25.71 -13.01
CA ILE A 375 4.02 25.20 -12.69
C ILE A 375 3.75 23.99 -13.58
N PRO A 376 3.40 22.85 -13.03
CA PRO A 376 3.05 21.68 -13.83
C PRO A 376 1.80 22.00 -14.63
N TYR A 377 1.84 21.74 -15.92
CA TYR A 377 0.71 21.92 -16.83
C TYR A 377 -0.20 20.69 -16.79
N GLY A 378 -1.47 20.90 -16.52
CA GLY A 378 -2.45 19.80 -16.55
C GLY A 378 -2.72 19.15 -15.20
N SER A 379 -2.97 19.96 -14.16
CA SER A 379 -3.34 19.49 -12.81
C SER A 379 -4.70 18.77 -12.71
N ASP A 380 -5.37 18.48 -13.83
CA ASP A 380 -6.58 17.64 -13.88
C ASP A 380 -6.37 16.22 -13.30
N TRP A 381 -5.11 15.85 -13.02
CA TRP A 381 -4.74 14.60 -12.38
C TRP A 381 -5.37 14.41 -10.99
N ALA A 382 -5.28 15.41 -10.11
CA ALA A 382 -5.94 15.33 -8.80
C ALA A 382 -7.46 15.23 -8.93
N SER A 383 -7.99 15.88 -9.97
CA SER A 383 -9.41 15.77 -10.34
C SER A 383 -9.77 14.42 -10.92
N SER A 384 -8.91 13.76 -11.69
CA SER A 384 -9.19 12.43 -12.24
C SER A 384 -9.08 11.33 -11.18
N LEU A 385 -8.14 11.39 -10.24
CA LEU A 385 -8.15 10.50 -9.07
C LEU A 385 -9.42 10.69 -8.22
N ALA A 386 -9.86 11.93 -8.01
CA ALA A 386 -11.12 12.26 -7.35
C ALA A 386 -12.32 11.80 -8.20
N MET A 387 -12.24 11.83 -9.53
CA MET A 387 -13.31 11.39 -10.43
C MET A 387 -13.40 9.87 -10.55
N THR A 388 -12.30 9.15 -10.52
CA THR A 388 -12.32 7.66 -10.53
C THR A 388 -12.97 7.12 -9.27
N THR A 389 -12.73 7.77 -8.11
CA THR A 389 -13.48 7.49 -6.88
C THR A 389 -14.91 8.05 -6.89
N LYS A 390 -15.21 9.05 -7.73
CA LYS A 390 -16.51 9.74 -7.84
C LYS A 390 -17.50 8.99 -8.73
N SER A 391 -17.04 8.27 -9.75
CA SER A 391 -17.90 7.53 -10.67
C SER A 391 -18.64 6.34 -10.04
N GLU A 392 -18.12 5.77 -8.93
CA GLU A 392 -18.77 4.67 -8.19
C GLU A 392 -19.56 5.14 -6.97
N ARG A 393 -19.57 6.44 -6.66
CA ARG A 393 -20.21 6.99 -5.48
C ARG A 393 -21.43 7.84 -5.87
N GLN A 394 -22.57 7.57 -5.26
CA GLN A 394 -23.75 8.41 -5.41
C GLN A 394 -23.57 9.72 -4.64
N GLN A 395 -23.86 10.84 -5.31
CA GLN A 395 -23.86 12.15 -4.67
C GLN A 395 -25.05 12.24 -3.70
N GLN A 396 -24.77 12.52 -2.43
CA GLN A 396 -25.78 12.73 -1.39
C GLN A 396 -25.53 14.05 -0.68
N THR A 397 -26.60 14.85 -0.51
CA THR A 397 -26.53 16.05 0.32
C THR A 397 -26.85 15.72 1.76
N TYR A 398 -25.94 16.01 2.68
CA TYR A 398 -26.13 15.85 4.12
C TYR A 398 -26.29 17.21 4.82
N ARG A 399 -27.31 17.36 5.64
CA ARG A 399 -27.47 18.54 6.48
C ARG A 399 -26.90 18.29 7.87
N VAL A 400 -25.89 19.07 8.27
CA VAL A 400 -25.20 18.99 9.54
C VAL A 400 -26.21 19.17 10.70
N ARG A 401 -26.18 18.29 11.68
CA ARG A 401 -27.02 18.30 12.87
C ARG A 401 -26.23 18.81 14.07
N ARG A 402 -26.94 19.27 15.12
CA ARG A 402 -26.30 19.65 16.38
C ARG A 402 -25.53 18.48 16.98
N GLY A 403 -24.24 18.67 17.27
CA GLY A 403 -23.34 17.63 17.79
C GLY A 403 -22.63 16.79 16.72
N ASP A 404 -22.85 17.06 15.42
CA ASP A 404 -22.05 16.44 14.35
C ASP A 404 -20.62 17.01 14.34
N SER A 405 -19.70 16.14 13.93
CA SER A 405 -18.31 16.50 13.60
C SER A 405 -17.92 15.84 12.28
N LEU A 406 -16.87 16.34 11.63
CA LEU A 406 -16.35 15.69 10.42
C LEU A 406 -16.07 14.21 10.67
N TYR A 407 -15.52 13.88 11.84
CA TYR A 407 -15.24 12.50 12.23
C TYR A 407 -16.52 11.63 12.30
N ARG A 408 -17.61 12.14 12.93
CA ARG A 408 -18.88 11.42 13.05
C ARG A 408 -19.56 11.24 11.69
N ILE A 409 -19.51 12.28 10.85
CA ILE A 409 -20.07 12.23 9.49
C ILE A 409 -19.27 11.27 8.62
N ALA A 410 -17.93 11.33 8.66
CA ALA A 410 -17.05 10.42 7.96
C ALA A 410 -17.32 8.95 8.32
N GLY A 411 -17.42 8.65 9.62
CA GLY A 411 -17.76 7.30 10.10
C GLY A 411 -19.17 6.84 9.68
N LYS A 412 -20.15 7.73 9.71
CA LYS A 412 -21.54 7.43 9.32
C LYS A 412 -21.68 7.07 7.85
N PHE A 413 -20.97 7.76 6.97
CA PHE A 413 -21.06 7.59 5.53
C PHE A 413 -19.93 6.76 4.93
N LYS A 414 -19.03 6.26 5.79
CA LYS A 414 -17.83 5.46 5.40
C LYS A 414 -16.96 6.17 4.35
N VAL A 415 -16.76 7.45 4.53
CA VAL A 415 -15.90 8.31 3.71
C VAL A 415 -14.77 8.89 4.55
N SER A 416 -13.70 9.38 3.94
CA SER A 416 -12.62 10.01 4.70
C SER A 416 -12.98 11.44 5.11
N ILE A 417 -12.37 11.95 6.20
CA ILE A 417 -12.53 13.34 6.60
C ILE A 417 -11.96 14.27 5.51
N ASN A 418 -10.85 13.89 4.91
CA ASN A 418 -10.23 14.65 3.82
C ASN A 418 -11.12 14.76 2.59
N ASP A 419 -11.84 13.68 2.26
CA ASP A 419 -12.83 13.70 1.18
C ASP A 419 -13.94 14.72 1.48
N ILE A 420 -14.50 14.72 2.70
CA ILE A 420 -15.55 15.66 3.07
C ILE A 420 -15.05 17.11 2.97
N ILE A 421 -13.82 17.37 3.43
CA ILE A 421 -13.17 18.68 3.34
C ILE A 421 -13.02 19.10 1.88
N ALA A 422 -12.48 18.23 1.04
CA ALA A 422 -12.24 18.49 -0.38
C ALA A 422 -13.54 18.73 -1.17
N TRP A 423 -14.56 17.88 -0.98
CA TRP A 423 -15.84 18.01 -1.68
C TRP A 423 -16.63 19.27 -1.33
N ASN A 424 -16.35 19.87 -0.18
CA ASN A 424 -17.09 21.01 0.36
C ASN A 424 -16.25 22.27 0.52
N ALA A 425 -15.00 22.25 0.07
CA ALA A 425 -14.03 23.36 0.19
C ALA A 425 -13.92 23.90 1.64
N LEU A 426 -13.93 22.98 2.63
CA LEU A 426 -13.83 23.34 4.05
C LEU A 426 -12.39 23.59 4.44
N ASN A 427 -12.16 24.49 5.42
CA ASN A 427 -10.85 24.55 6.05
C ASN A 427 -10.74 23.49 7.17
N PRO A 428 -9.60 22.80 7.34
CA PRO A 428 -9.43 21.74 8.33
C PRO A 428 -9.68 22.17 9.79
N GLY A 429 -9.61 23.46 10.08
CA GLY A 429 -9.86 24.05 11.41
C GLY A 429 -11.27 24.60 11.64
N ASP A 430 -12.13 24.60 10.63
CA ASP A 430 -13.45 25.18 10.74
C ASP A 430 -14.43 24.24 11.46
N TYR A 431 -15.25 24.82 12.37
CA TYR A 431 -16.35 24.08 12.98
C TYR A 431 -17.55 24.00 12.05
N LEU A 432 -18.10 22.79 11.88
CA LEU A 432 -19.34 22.59 11.14
C LEU A 432 -20.50 23.30 11.85
N GLN A 433 -21.28 24.07 11.10
CA GLN A 433 -22.45 24.75 11.62
C GLN A 433 -23.70 23.87 11.50
N PRO A 434 -24.53 23.74 12.54
CA PRO A 434 -25.82 23.08 12.42
C PRO A 434 -26.66 23.73 11.30
N GLY A 435 -27.19 22.89 10.39
CA GLY A 435 -27.95 23.36 9.23
C GLY A 435 -27.07 23.51 7.95
N GLN A 436 -25.75 23.52 8.07
CA GLN A 436 -24.84 23.54 6.92
C GLN A 436 -25.09 22.32 6.01
N ARG A 437 -25.07 22.53 4.70
CA ARG A 437 -25.20 21.44 3.71
C ARG A 437 -23.83 20.98 3.29
N LEU A 438 -23.60 19.68 3.37
CA LEU A 438 -22.39 19.03 2.86
C LEU A 438 -22.75 18.13 1.68
N THR A 439 -21.98 18.23 0.63
CA THR A 439 -21.99 17.27 -0.48
C THR A 439 -21.10 16.09 -0.10
N LEU A 440 -21.67 14.89 -0.11
CA LEU A 440 -20.96 13.65 0.16
C LEU A 440 -21.09 12.75 -1.07
N TYR A 441 -20.02 12.04 -1.40
CA TYR A 441 -20.04 11.01 -2.43
C TYR A 441 -19.88 9.67 -1.72
N VAL A 442 -20.99 8.96 -1.55
CA VAL A 442 -21.06 7.70 -0.80
C VAL A 442 -21.11 6.53 -1.75
N GLY A 443 -20.38 5.45 -1.45
CA GLY A 443 -20.46 4.20 -2.22
C GLY A 443 -21.89 3.66 -2.15
N GLY A 444 -22.42 3.19 -3.27
CA GLY A 444 -23.70 2.50 -3.30
C GLY A 444 -23.64 1.32 -2.33
N SER A 445 -24.64 1.23 -1.44
CA SER A 445 -24.84 0.16 -0.46
C SER A 445 -25.14 -1.14 -1.15
#